data_a1d621fe94b0878a827577f8885a7bb6
#
_entry.id   a1d621fe94b0878a827577f8885a7bb6
#
_cell.length_a   1.000
_cell.length_b   1.000
_cell.length_c   1.000
_cell.angle_alpha   90.00
_cell.angle_beta   90.00
_cell.angle_gamma   90.00
#
_symmetry.space_group_name_H-M   'P 1'
#
loop_
_entity.id
_entity.type
_entity.pdbx_description
1 polymer ?
#
loop_
_entity_poly.entity_id
_entity_poly.type
_entity_poly.pdbx_seq_one_letter_code
_entity_poly.pdbx_strand_id
1 'polypeptide(L)'
;MTRPYIPLNALRAFEAAARHLSFTNAAIELHVTHAAVSQQVKSLEQQLGCQLFVRVSRGLMLTTEGESLLPVLNDSFDRIADTLDRFSSGQMREKLKVGVVGSFATGLLLPRLEDFNRRYPHIELQLSTHNNRVDPAAEGHDYTIRFGSGAWHGTEAQCICPAPLSPLCNPAIARQLQQPADVHKFTLLRSFRRDEWSQWLQSMNEHAPSPAHPVMIFDSSLTMIEAALLGAGIALAPVRIFNHLLQSEKLVRPFAAEIDLGGYWLTRLQSRPESTAMTAFSGWLMNTFLPGAH
;
A
#
# COMPACT_ATOMS: atom_id res chain seq x y z
N MET A 1 7.85 15.75 -31.80
CA MET A 1 7.78 16.78 -30.74
C MET A 1 9.16 16.88 -30.08
N THR A 2 9.79 18.05 -30.10
CA THR A 2 11.06 18.31 -29.38
C THR A 2 10.75 18.39 -27.89
N ARG A 3 11.51 17.66 -27.06
CA ARG A 3 11.40 17.77 -25.59
C ARG A 3 11.75 19.19 -25.14
N PRO A 4 11.01 19.77 -24.18
CA PRO A 4 11.38 21.05 -23.60
C PRO A 4 12.75 20.94 -22.89
N TYR A 5 13.42 22.05 -22.71
CA TYR A 5 14.68 22.11 -21.97
C TYR A 5 14.43 21.70 -20.50
N ILE A 6 15.15 20.67 -20.02
CA ILE A 6 15.07 20.17 -18.66
C ILE A 6 16.37 20.53 -17.93
N PRO A 7 16.33 21.43 -16.93
CA PRO A 7 17.51 21.86 -16.18
C PRO A 7 17.93 20.84 -15.12
N LEU A 8 18.54 19.71 -15.51
CA LEU A 8 18.82 18.56 -14.64
C LEU A 8 19.60 18.91 -13.38
N ASN A 9 20.60 19.79 -13.45
CA ASN A 9 21.37 20.20 -12.27
C ASN A 9 20.52 21.02 -11.27
N ALA A 10 19.64 21.86 -11.78
CA ALA A 10 18.74 22.64 -10.94
C ALA A 10 17.66 21.77 -10.28
N LEU A 11 17.10 20.80 -11.02
CA LEU A 11 16.16 19.81 -10.49
C LEU A 11 16.83 18.92 -9.42
N ARG A 12 18.06 18.48 -9.64
CA ARG A 12 18.84 17.71 -8.67
C ARG A 12 19.17 18.52 -7.41
N ALA A 13 19.52 19.80 -7.57
CA ALA A 13 19.75 20.71 -6.45
C ALA A 13 18.47 20.95 -5.63
N PHE A 14 17.34 21.12 -6.30
CA PHE A 14 16.03 21.25 -5.65
C PHE A 14 15.67 19.99 -4.89
N GLU A 15 15.74 18.78 -5.50
CA GLU A 15 15.43 17.51 -4.87
C GLU A 15 16.22 17.29 -3.58
N ALA A 16 17.56 17.44 -3.66
CA ALA A 16 18.42 17.27 -2.49
C ALA A 16 18.10 18.31 -1.39
N ALA A 17 17.87 19.57 -1.76
CA ALA A 17 17.49 20.61 -0.81
C ALA A 17 16.13 20.36 -0.16
N ALA A 18 15.17 19.80 -0.88
CA ALA A 18 13.84 19.45 -0.41
C ALA A 18 13.87 18.29 0.57
N ARG A 19 14.63 17.23 0.26
CA ARG A 19 14.77 16.05 1.11
C ARG A 19 15.46 16.37 2.44
N HIS A 20 16.47 17.24 2.42
CA HIS A 20 17.18 17.69 3.63
C HIS A 20 16.53 18.88 4.34
N LEU A 21 15.58 19.58 3.71
CA LEU A 21 15.08 20.89 4.13
C LEU A 21 16.22 21.86 4.47
N SER A 22 17.35 21.76 3.76
CA SER A 22 18.59 22.48 4.01
C SER A 22 19.46 22.59 2.77
N PHE A 23 19.77 23.81 2.36
CA PHE A 23 20.74 24.03 1.28
C PHE A 23 22.16 23.62 1.65
N THR A 24 22.54 23.71 2.92
CA THR A 24 23.86 23.29 3.39
C THR A 24 24.03 21.79 3.28
N ASN A 25 23.06 21.00 3.77
CA ASN A 25 23.13 19.55 3.71
C ASN A 25 23.06 19.03 2.26
N ALA A 26 22.23 19.67 1.41
CA ALA A 26 22.20 19.38 -0.01
C ALA A 26 23.55 19.68 -0.70
N ALA A 27 24.22 20.75 -0.32
CA ALA A 27 25.54 21.10 -0.87
C ALA A 27 26.60 20.06 -0.48
N ILE A 28 26.57 19.55 0.75
CA ILE A 28 27.46 18.47 1.21
C ILE A 28 27.21 17.20 0.40
N GLU A 29 25.96 16.78 0.26
CA GLU A 29 25.59 15.58 -0.52
C GLU A 29 25.99 15.67 -1.98
N LEU A 30 25.76 16.83 -2.59
CA LEU A 30 26.04 17.05 -4.03
C LEU A 30 27.51 17.38 -4.30
N HIS A 31 28.35 17.48 -3.26
CA HIS A 31 29.76 17.89 -3.37
C HIS A 31 29.97 19.25 -4.07
N VAL A 32 29.10 20.19 -3.76
CA VAL A 32 29.16 21.58 -4.31
C VAL A 32 29.09 22.60 -3.16
N THR A 33 29.21 23.89 -3.50
CA THR A 33 29.07 24.97 -2.51
C THR A 33 27.58 25.26 -2.21
N HIS A 34 27.27 25.75 -1.02
CA HIS A 34 25.94 26.25 -0.66
C HIS A 34 25.43 27.31 -1.66
N ALA A 35 26.31 28.20 -2.12
CA ALA A 35 25.98 29.22 -3.11
C ALA A 35 25.55 28.60 -4.44
N ALA A 36 26.20 27.51 -4.88
CA ALA A 36 25.85 26.80 -6.10
C ALA A 36 24.45 26.17 -6.02
N VAL A 37 24.12 25.48 -4.91
CA VAL A 37 22.77 24.92 -4.68
C VAL A 37 21.72 26.02 -4.69
N SER A 38 21.95 27.09 -3.91
CA SER A 38 21.03 28.23 -3.83
C SER A 38 20.79 28.88 -5.20
N GLN A 39 21.86 29.04 -6.01
CA GLN A 39 21.75 29.61 -7.34
C GLN A 39 20.99 28.68 -8.32
N GLN A 40 21.21 27.36 -8.26
CA GLN A 40 20.50 26.39 -9.08
C GLN A 40 18.99 26.37 -8.74
N VAL A 41 18.63 26.34 -7.47
CA VAL A 41 17.24 26.40 -7.04
C VAL A 41 16.58 27.71 -7.47
N LYS A 42 17.26 28.86 -7.27
CA LYS A 42 16.72 30.15 -7.70
C LYS A 42 16.54 30.23 -9.22
N SER A 43 17.45 29.65 -10.00
CA SER A 43 17.30 29.57 -11.46
C SER A 43 16.08 28.72 -11.86
N LEU A 44 15.83 27.61 -11.16
CA LEU A 44 14.66 26.78 -11.38
C LEU A 44 13.36 27.53 -11.06
N GLU A 45 13.30 28.20 -9.92
CA GLU A 45 12.15 29.03 -9.51
C GLU A 45 11.86 30.15 -10.54
N GLN A 46 12.89 30.79 -11.04
CA GLN A 46 12.75 31.81 -12.11
C GLN A 46 12.21 31.22 -13.41
N GLN A 47 12.68 30.03 -13.79
CA GLN A 47 12.18 29.33 -14.98
C GLN A 47 10.72 28.89 -14.84
N LEU A 48 10.31 28.44 -13.65
CA LEU A 48 8.96 28.00 -13.36
C LEU A 48 7.99 29.16 -13.07
N GLY A 49 8.52 30.34 -12.75
CA GLY A 49 7.73 31.51 -12.38
C GLY A 49 7.08 31.41 -10.99
N CYS A 50 7.53 30.49 -10.14
CA CYS A 50 7.02 30.27 -8.80
C CYS A 50 8.15 29.94 -7.82
N GLN A 51 7.92 30.16 -6.53
CA GLN A 51 8.84 29.73 -5.49
C GLN A 51 8.56 28.28 -5.10
N LEU A 52 9.62 27.51 -4.88
CA LEU A 52 9.55 26.11 -4.44
C LEU A 52 9.84 25.97 -2.94
N PHE A 53 10.49 27.00 -2.36
CA PHE A 53 10.79 27.06 -0.94
C PHE A 53 10.35 28.36 -0.31
N VAL A 54 9.98 28.30 0.96
CA VAL A 54 9.82 29.46 1.86
C VAL A 54 10.82 29.36 3.01
N ARG A 55 11.44 30.50 3.37
CA ARG A 55 12.29 30.60 4.55
C ARG A 55 11.44 30.85 5.77
N VAL A 56 11.61 30.02 6.78
CA VAL A 56 10.95 30.16 8.07
C VAL A 56 11.99 30.39 9.16
N SER A 57 11.57 30.83 10.35
CA SER A 57 12.46 31.14 11.48
C SER A 57 13.36 29.97 11.90
N ARG A 58 13.00 28.74 11.56
CA ARG A 58 13.75 27.50 11.90
C ARG A 58 14.22 26.70 10.69
N GLY A 59 14.41 27.31 9.53
CA GLY A 59 14.95 26.61 8.37
C GLY A 59 14.19 26.86 7.06
N LEU A 60 14.06 25.82 6.26
CA LEU A 60 13.49 25.82 4.93
C LEU A 60 12.21 24.96 4.94
N MET A 61 11.16 25.41 4.26
CA MET A 61 9.94 24.63 4.02
C MET A 61 9.62 24.64 2.53
N LEU A 62 8.97 23.60 2.06
CA LEU A 62 8.43 23.56 0.70
C LEU A 62 7.17 24.43 0.59
N THR A 63 6.98 25.01 -0.60
CA THR A 63 5.68 25.55 -1.02
C THR A 63 4.77 24.42 -1.52
N THR A 64 3.50 24.70 -1.78
CA THR A 64 2.58 23.75 -2.43
C THR A 64 3.12 23.25 -3.78
N GLU A 65 3.76 24.16 -4.55
CA GLU A 65 4.40 23.82 -5.81
C GLU A 65 5.61 22.91 -5.61
N GLY A 66 6.43 23.17 -4.57
CA GLY A 66 7.55 22.33 -4.18
C GLY A 66 7.11 20.94 -3.74
N GLU A 67 6.07 20.84 -2.91
CA GLU A 67 5.47 19.57 -2.49
C GLU A 67 4.90 18.76 -3.66
N SER A 68 4.35 19.43 -4.65
CA SER A 68 3.83 18.79 -5.87
C SER A 68 4.94 18.29 -6.80
N LEU A 69 6.05 19.01 -6.91
CA LEU A 69 7.16 18.68 -7.80
C LEU A 69 8.06 17.56 -7.25
N LEU A 70 8.28 17.53 -5.93
CA LEU A 70 9.24 16.64 -5.29
C LEU A 70 8.96 15.14 -5.56
N PRO A 71 7.74 14.60 -5.44
CA PRO A 71 7.47 13.18 -5.70
C PRO A 71 7.78 12.78 -7.15
N VAL A 72 7.47 13.66 -8.11
CA VAL A 72 7.74 13.43 -9.54
C VAL A 72 9.23 13.34 -9.82
N LEU A 73 10.04 14.18 -9.16
CA LEU A 73 11.50 14.16 -9.31
C LEU A 73 12.11 12.93 -8.66
N ASN A 74 11.67 12.57 -7.46
CA ASN A 74 12.13 11.38 -6.77
C ASN A 74 11.91 10.13 -7.64
N ASP A 75 10.69 9.91 -8.12
CA ASP A 75 10.39 8.77 -9.02
C ASP A 75 11.25 8.80 -10.30
N SER A 76 11.42 9.98 -10.89
CA SER A 76 12.19 10.12 -12.13
C SER A 76 13.69 9.85 -11.92
N PHE A 77 14.29 10.38 -10.87
CA PHE A 77 15.70 10.17 -10.54
C PHE A 77 15.98 8.74 -10.09
N ASP A 78 15.10 8.13 -9.30
CA ASP A 78 15.20 6.72 -8.93
C ASP A 78 15.20 5.83 -10.17
N ARG A 79 14.30 6.09 -11.13
CA ARG A 79 14.24 5.33 -12.40
C ARG A 79 15.49 5.49 -13.25
N ILE A 80 16.06 6.69 -13.27
CA ILE A 80 17.35 6.93 -13.97
C ILE A 80 18.46 6.19 -13.27
N ALA A 81 18.58 6.29 -11.94
CA ALA A 81 19.59 5.61 -11.13
C ALA A 81 19.49 4.10 -11.29
N ASP A 82 18.30 3.51 -11.16
CA ASP A 82 18.05 2.08 -11.37
C ASP A 82 18.48 1.61 -12.77
N THR A 83 18.30 2.47 -13.79
CA THR A 83 18.73 2.16 -15.16
C THR A 83 20.24 2.18 -15.29
N LEU A 84 20.91 3.17 -14.69
CA LEU A 84 22.38 3.27 -14.70
C LEU A 84 23.04 2.13 -13.93
N ASP A 85 22.46 1.73 -12.79
CA ASP A 85 22.93 0.59 -11.99
C ASP A 85 22.88 -0.72 -12.76
N ARG A 86 21.91 -0.92 -13.65
CA ARG A 86 21.83 -2.08 -14.55
C ARG A 86 23.03 -2.15 -15.50
N PHE A 87 23.51 -1.04 -15.96
CA PHE A 87 24.70 -0.99 -16.82
C PHE A 87 26.01 -1.24 -16.06
N SER A 88 26.10 -0.79 -14.81
CA SER A 88 27.33 -0.89 -14.01
C SER A 88 27.53 -2.27 -13.33
N SER A 89 26.44 -2.95 -12.94
CA SER A 89 26.54 -4.20 -12.18
C SER A 89 26.72 -5.45 -13.02
N GLY A 90 26.58 -5.38 -14.35
CA GLY A 90 26.65 -6.54 -15.24
C GLY A 90 25.57 -7.60 -14.98
N GLN A 91 24.78 -7.48 -13.93
CA GLN A 91 23.63 -8.31 -13.61
C GLN A 91 22.36 -7.53 -13.91
N MET A 92 21.70 -7.88 -15.01
CA MET A 92 20.42 -7.28 -15.42
C MET A 92 19.28 -7.76 -14.49
N ARG A 93 19.31 -7.38 -13.21
CA ARG A 93 18.14 -7.54 -12.35
C ARG A 93 17.23 -6.35 -12.53
N GLU A 94 16.00 -6.60 -12.93
CA GLU A 94 14.97 -5.59 -13.03
C GLU A 94 14.30 -5.40 -11.66
N LYS A 95 14.35 -4.19 -11.10
CA LYS A 95 13.68 -3.89 -9.83
C LYS A 95 12.19 -3.72 -10.07
N LEU A 96 11.39 -4.29 -9.17
CA LEU A 96 9.94 -4.17 -9.15
C LEU A 96 9.49 -3.76 -7.76
N LYS A 97 8.96 -2.55 -7.62
CA LYS A 97 8.47 -1.98 -6.36
C LYS A 97 6.97 -2.23 -6.22
N VAL A 98 6.55 -3.02 -5.24
CA VAL A 98 5.14 -3.35 -5.02
C VAL A 98 4.70 -2.97 -3.62
N GLY A 99 3.75 -2.03 -3.52
CA GLY A 99 3.04 -1.74 -2.29
C GLY A 99 1.96 -2.79 -2.04
N VAL A 100 1.87 -3.33 -0.83
CA VAL A 100 0.92 -4.41 -0.54
C VAL A 100 0.17 -4.14 0.75
N VAL A 101 -1.15 -4.24 0.74
CA VAL A 101 -1.90 -4.21 2.01
C VAL A 101 -1.45 -5.37 2.90
N GLY A 102 -1.06 -5.05 4.15
CA GLY A 102 -0.34 -5.98 5.03
C GLY A 102 -1.00 -7.34 5.20
N SER A 103 -2.34 -7.40 5.27
CA SER A 103 -3.08 -8.66 5.39
C SER A 103 -2.89 -9.56 4.17
N PHE A 104 -2.97 -9.03 2.94
CA PHE A 104 -2.71 -9.80 1.72
C PHE A 104 -1.25 -10.26 1.65
N ALA A 105 -0.32 -9.39 2.02
CA ALA A 105 1.09 -9.73 2.07
C ALA A 105 1.31 -10.98 2.93
N THR A 106 0.89 -10.95 4.19
CA THR A 106 1.13 -12.04 5.16
C THR A 106 0.34 -13.31 4.85
N GLY A 107 -0.95 -13.17 4.51
CA GLY A 107 -1.82 -14.33 4.36
C GLY A 107 -1.71 -15.06 3.03
N LEU A 108 -1.38 -14.34 1.96
CA LEU A 108 -1.44 -14.89 0.60
C LEU A 108 -0.13 -14.76 -0.19
N LEU A 109 0.52 -13.58 -0.17
CA LEU A 109 1.64 -13.30 -1.05
C LEU A 109 2.93 -13.98 -0.56
N LEU A 110 3.36 -13.69 0.68
CA LEU A 110 4.61 -14.18 1.25
C LEU A 110 4.75 -15.72 1.17
N PRO A 111 3.71 -16.53 1.46
CA PRO A 111 3.81 -18.00 1.35
C PRO A 111 4.13 -18.51 -0.07
N ARG A 112 3.99 -17.65 -1.08
CA ARG A 112 4.15 -18.00 -2.51
C ARG A 112 5.35 -17.34 -3.19
N LEU A 113 6.06 -16.45 -2.50
CA LEU A 113 7.18 -15.70 -3.08
C LEU A 113 8.34 -16.57 -3.54
N GLU A 114 8.55 -17.72 -2.91
CA GLU A 114 9.58 -18.66 -3.34
C GLU A 114 9.33 -19.14 -4.79
N ASP A 115 8.07 -19.41 -5.14
CA ASP A 115 7.71 -19.79 -6.51
C ASP A 115 7.96 -18.64 -7.50
N PHE A 116 7.62 -17.40 -7.12
CA PHE A 116 7.94 -16.23 -7.95
C PHE A 116 9.44 -16.07 -8.16
N ASN A 117 10.24 -16.09 -7.11
CA ASN A 117 11.69 -15.92 -7.18
C ASN A 117 12.36 -17.03 -8.01
N ARG A 118 11.86 -18.27 -7.92
CA ARG A 118 12.35 -19.39 -8.72
C ARG A 118 12.04 -19.21 -10.22
N ARG A 119 10.86 -18.69 -10.57
CA ARG A 119 10.44 -18.47 -11.97
C ARG A 119 11.10 -17.24 -12.59
N TYR A 120 11.34 -16.20 -11.80
CA TYR A 120 11.85 -14.91 -12.26
C TYR A 120 13.09 -14.46 -11.45
N PRO A 121 14.21 -15.22 -11.49
CA PRO A 121 15.39 -14.93 -10.67
C PRO A 121 16.09 -13.61 -11.04
N HIS A 122 15.76 -13.06 -12.22
CA HIS A 122 16.26 -11.79 -12.71
C HIS A 122 15.45 -10.58 -12.22
N ILE A 123 14.34 -10.80 -11.51
CA ILE A 123 13.53 -9.70 -10.94
C ILE A 123 13.88 -9.54 -9.45
N GLU A 124 14.31 -8.35 -9.08
CA GLU A 124 14.47 -7.93 -7.68
C GLU A 124 13.15 -7.35 -7.18
N LEU A 125 12.38 -8.14 -6.44
CA LEU A 125 11.09 -7.69 -5.90
C LEU A 125 11.29 -6.94 -4.58
N GLN A 126 10.89 -5.66 -4.56
CA GLN A 126 10.88 -4.83 -3.37
C GLN A 126 9.44 -4.65 -2.88
N LEU A 127 9.15 -5.20 -1.69
CA LEU A 127 7.82 -5.14 -1.10
C LEU A 127 7.79 -4.11 0.04
N SER A 128 6.83 -3.22 -0.01
CA SER A 128 6.46 -2.35 1.10
C SER A 128 5.02 -2.65 1.54
N THR A 129 4.75 -2.59 2.84
CA THR A 129 3.41 -2.83 3.35
C THR A 129 2.73 -1.54 3.75
N HIS A 130 1.41 -1.47 3.53
CA HIS A 130 0.56 -0.35 3.91
C HIS A 130 -0.77 -0.83 4.51
N ASN A 131 -1.50 0.06 5.15
CA ASN A 131 -2.81 -0.19 5.76
C ASN A 131 -4.00 0.23 4.86
N ASN A 132 -3.87 0.06 3.56
CA ASN A 132 -4.87 0.40 2.53
C ASN A 132 -5.13 1.91 2.32
N ARG A 133 -4.34 2.78 2.93
CA ARG A 133 -4.35 4.24 2.77
C ARG A 133 -3.04 4.71 2.14
N VAL A 134 -2.82 4.28 0.90
CA VAL A 134 -1.60 4.58 0.15
C VAL A 134 -1.93 5.48 -1.02
N ASP A 135 -1.07 6.44 -1.29
CA ASP A 135 -1.03 7.14 -2.56
C ASP A 135 0.06 6.50 -3.44
N PRO A 136 -0.32 5.71 -4.45
CA PRO A 136 0.65 5.04 -5.32
C PRO A 136 1.58 6.01 -6.05
N ALA A 137 1.12 7.24 -6.31
CA ALA A 137 1.91 8.26 -6.98
C ALA A 137 3.00 8.83 -6.06
N ALA A 138 2.67 9.06 -4.78
CA ALA A 138 3.61 9.61 -3.81
C ALA A 138 4.70 8.60 -3.39
N GLU A 139 4.39 7.30 -3.41
CA GLU A 139 5.31 6.25 -2.95
C GLU A 139 6.13 5.61 -4.07
N GLY A 140 5.91 5.99 -5.32
CA GLY A 140 6.71 5.52 -6.47
C GLY A 140 6.61 4.02 -6.75
N HIS A 141 5.53 3.35 -6.33
CA HIS A 141 5.30 1.94 -6.59
C HIS A 141 4.99 1.66 -8.06
N ASP A 142 5.49 0.53 -8.58
CA ASP A 142 5.11 0.02 -9.90
C ASP A 142 3.71 -0.55 -9.86
N TYR A 143 3.42 -1.35 -8.83
CA TYR A 143 2.11 -1.86 -8.50
C TYR A 143 1.74 -1.61 -7.05
N THR A 144 0.44 -1.56 -6.79
CA THR A 144 -0.08 -1.55 -5.42
C THR A 144 -1.22 -2.57 -5.30
N ILE A 145 -1.14 -3.46 -4.31
CA ILE A 145 -2.21 -4.40 -3.98
C ILE A 145 -3.06 -3.78 -2.88
N ARG A 146 -4.34 -3.55 -3.18
CA ARG A 146 -5.29 -2.83 -2.33
C ARG A 146 -6.56 -3.65 -2.12
N PHE A 147 -7.24 -3.41 -0.99
CA PHE A 147 -8.57 -3.93 -0.74
C PHE A 147 -9.63 -2.86 -1.07
N GLY A 148 -10.66 -3.22 -1.81
CA GLY A 148 -11.76 -2.31 -2.13
C GLY A 148 -12.67 -2.79 -3.23
N SER A 149 -13.43 -1.85 -3.82
CA SER A 149 -14.40 -2.11 -4.90
C SER A 149 -13.77 -2.14 -6.30
N GLY A 150 -12.48 -1.80 -6.45
CA GLY A 150 -11.82 -1.70 -7.75
C GLY A 150 -11.88 -0.30 -8.39
N ALA A 151 -12.55 0.65 -7.77
CA ALA A 151 -12.72 2.00 -8.31
C ALA A 151 -11.75 2.99 -7.62
N TRP A 152 -10.60 3.23 -8.25
CA TRP A 152 -9.66 4.28 -7.82
C TRP A 152 -9.36 5.20 -9.00
N HIS A 153 -9.45 6.49 -8.75
CA HIS A 153 -9.24 7.51 -9.79
C HIS A 153 -7.78 7.47 -10.30
N GLY A 154 -7.60 7.63 -11.60
CA GLY A 154 -6.27 7.69 -12.24
C GLY A 154 -5.47 6.39 -12.22
N THR A 155 -6.08 5.26 -11.83
CA THR A 155 -5.41 3.96 -11.81
C THR A 155 -6.10 2.95 -12.73
N GLU A 156 -5.33 2.00 -13.24
CA GLU A 156 -5.84 0.74 -13.76
C GLU A 156 -5.90 -0.26 -12.62
N ALA A 157 -7.00 -1.00 -12.53
CA ALA A 157 -7.24 -1.98 -11.47
C ALA A 157 -7.64 -3.33 -12.06
N GLN A 158 -6.96 -4.39 -11.63
CA GLN A 158 -7.27 -5.77 -11.99
C GLN A 158 -7.61 -6.55 -10.73
N CYS A 159 -8.77 -7.23 -10.72
CA CYS A 159 -9.20 -8.02 -9.58
C CYS A 159 -8.30 -9.26 -9.43
N ILE A 160 -7.68 -9.41 -8.24
CA ILE A 160 -6.89 -10.59 -7.89
C ILE A 160 -7.81 -11.68 -7.36
N CYS A 161 -8.63 -11.35 -6.37
CA CYS A 161 -9.60 -12.28 -5.81
C CYS A 161 -10.66 -11.55 -4.98
N PRO A 162 -11.89 -12.08 -4.91
CA PRO A 162 -12.90 -11.65 -3.94
C PRO A 162 -12.42 -11.94 -2.51
N ALA A 163 -12.90 -11.14 -1.57
CA ALA A 163 -12.51 -11.27 -0.17
C ALA A 163 -13.70 -11.02 0.76
N PRO A 164 -14.70 -11.90 0.74
CA PRO A 164 -15.87 -11.79 1.61
C PRO A 164 -15.45 -11.90 3.07
N LEU A 165 -16.14 -11.14 3.91
CA LEU A 165 -15.87 -11.04 5.34
C LEU A 165 -16.79 -11.95 6.12
N SER A 166 -16.25 -12.58 7.16
CA SER A 166 -17.00 -13.37 8.15
C SER A 166 -16.47 -13.07 9.55
N PRO A 167 -17.28 -13.28 10.61
CA PRO A 167 -16.81 -13.21 11.99
C PRO A 167 -15.72 -14.23 12.27
N LEU A 168 -14.64 -13.77 12.90
CA LEU A 168 -13.51 -14.58 13.35
C LEU A 168 -13.19 -14.24 14.81
N CYS A 169 -12.98 -15.24 15.63
CA CYS A 169 -12.63 -15.07 17.04
C CYS A 169 -11.79 -16.24 17.56
N ASN A 170 -11.28 -16.13 18.77
CA ASN A 170 -10.59 -17.23 19.40
C ASN A 170 -11.58 -18.35 19.84
N PRO A 171 -11.10 -19.58 20.12
CA PRO A 171 -11.95 -20.69 20.50
C PRO A 171 -12.76 -20.48 21.81
N ALA A 172 -12.27 -19.65 22.74
CA ALA A 172 -12.96 -19.40 24.00
C ALA A 172 -14.23 -18.55 23.80
N ILE A 173 -14.17 -17.56 22.91
CA ILE A 173 -15.33 -16.75 22.49
C ILE A 173 -16.26 -17.61 21.62
N ALA A 174 -15.74 -18.37 20.66
CA ALA A 174 -16.53 -19.18 19.74
C ALA A 174 -17.47 -20.15 20.47
N ARG A 175 -17.04 -20.76 21.57
CA ARG A 175 -17.86 -21.66 22.39
C ARG A 175 -19.09 -21.00 23.02
N GLN A 176 -19.13 -19.70 23.11
CA GLN A 176 -20.22 -18.91 23.69
C GLN A 176 -21.19 -18.36 22.63
N LEU A 177 -20.90 -18.60 21.34
CA LEU A 177 -21.69 -18.13 20.21
C LEU A 177 -22.52 -19.29 19.65
N GLN A 178 -23.83 -19.24 19.87
CA GLN A 178 -24.77 -20.27 19.37
C GLN A 178 -25.62 -19.74 18.22
N GLN A 179 -25.88 -18.44 18.20
CA GLN A 179 -26.67 -17.75 17.19
C GLN A 179 -26.03 -16.39 16.85
N PRO A 180 -26.29 -15.81 15.67
CA PRO A 180 -25.65 -14.56 15.24
C PRO A 180 -25.83 -13.39 16.20
N ALA A 181 -26.99 -13.30 16.89
CA ALA A 181 -27.27 -12.27 17.90
C ALA A 181 -26.29 -12.33 19.09
N ASP A 182 -25.64 -13.45 19.33
CA ASP A 182 -24.71 -13.59 20.47
C ASP A 182 -23.44 -12.74 20.30
N VAL A 183 -23.15 -12.25 19.10
CA VAL A 183 -22.02 -11.33 18.88
C VAL A 183 -22.16 -10.05 19.70
N HIS A 184 -23.40 -9.64 20.04
CA HIS A 184 -23.67 -8.48 20.88
C HIS A 184 -23.20 -8.65 22.35
N LYS A 185 -22.80 -9.83 22.76
CA LYS A 185 -22.20 -10.07 24.08
C LYS A 185 -20.74 -9.71 24.17
N PHE A 186 -20.12 -9.42 23.04
CA PHE A 186 -18.67 -9.20 22.92
C PHE A 186 -18.34 -7.87 22.24
N THR A 187 -17.13 -7.38 22.45
CA THR A 187 -16.60 -6.23 21.71
C THR A 187 -16.48 -6.57 20.23
N LEU A 188 -17.01 -5.72 19.36
CA LEU A 188 -16.92 -5.86 17.92
C LEU A 188 -15.64 -5.17 17.40
N LEU A 189 -14.76 -5.96 16.82
CA LEU A 189 -13.53 -5.46 16.20
C LEU A 189 -13.81 -5.20 14.72
N ARG A 190 -13.51 -4.00 14.23
CA ARG A 190 -13.79 -3.62 12.85
C ARG A 190 -12.70 -2.75 12.23
N SER A 191 -12.70 -2.68 10.93
CA SER A 191 -11.92 -1.71 10.17
C SER A 191 -12.53 -0.30 10.25
N PHE A 192 -11.98 0.66 9.48
CA PHE A 192 -12.57 2.00 9.38
C PHE A 192 -13.95 2.05 8.72
N ARG A 193 -14.42 0.98 8.09
CA ARG A 193 -15.77 0.91 7.53
C ARG A 193 -16.77 0.87 8.66
N ARG A 194 -17.70 1.83 8.66
CA ARG A 194 -18.61 2.01 9.80
C ARG A 194 -19.74 0.99 9.84
N ASP A 195 -20.11 0.44 8.71
CA ASP A 195 -21.36 -0.32 8.49
C ASP A 195 -21.13 -1.82 8.26
N GLU A 196 -19.89 -2.30 8.30
CA GLU A 196 -19.58 -3.71 8.01
C GLU A 196 -20.28 -4.70 8.98
N TRP A 197 -20.31 -4.44 10.28
CA TRP A 197 -21.04 -5.25 11.23
C TRP A 197 -22.55 -5.13 11.06
N SER A 198 -23.07 -3.94 10.78
CA SER A 198 -24.50 -3.73 10.50
C SER A 198 -24.94 -4.52 9.28
N GLN A 199 -24.16 -4.52 8.21
CA GLN A 199 -24.44 -5.29 6.99
C GLN A 199 -24.40 -6.79 7.25
N TRP A 200 -23.39 -7.27 8.03
CA TRP A 200 -23.30 -8.68 8.35
C TRP A 200 -24.50 -9.14 9.20
N LEU A 201 -24.87 -8.43 10.26
CA LEU A 201 -26.03 -8.75 11.10
C LEU A 201 -27.34 -8.69 10.30
N GLN A 202 -27.50 -7.67 9.46
CA GLN A 202 -28.67 -7.55 8.59
C GLN A 202 -28.79 -8.73 7.60
N SER A 203 -27.69 -9.25 7.08
CA SER A 203 -27.71 -10.44 6.22
C SER A 203 -28.19 -11.70 6.95
N MET A 204 -28.13 -11.68 8.29
CA MET A 204 -28.62 -12.74 9.18
C MET A 204 -30.01 -12.46 9.77
N ASN A 205 -30.69 -11.41 9.29
CA ASN A 205 -31.96 -10.89 9.83
C ASN A 205 -31.87 -10.45 11.31
N GLU A 206 -30.69 -10.00 11.73
CA GLU A 206 -30.43 -9.51 13.08
C GLU A 206 -30.34 -7.97 13.10
N HIS A 207 -30.57 -7.41 14.29
CA HIS A 207 -30.49 -5.96 14.46
C HIS A 207 -29.04 -5.46 14.44
N ALA A 208 -28.85 -4.28 13.84
CA ALA A 208 -27.56 -3.58 13.87
C ALA A 208 -27.12 -3.31 15.33
N PRO A 209 -25.80 -3.22 15.58
CA PRO A 209 -25.31 -2.91 16.92
C PRO A 209 -25.82 -1.55 17.39
N SER A 210 -26.17 -1.47 18.67
CA SER A 210 -26.51 -0.18 19.30
C SER A 210 -25.35 0.81 19.16
N PRO A 211 -25.60 2.11 19.01
CA PRO A 211 -24.55 3.14 19.02
C PRO A 211 -23.65 3.11 20.27
N ALA A 212 -24.18 2.61 21.39
CA ALA A 212 -23.44 2.42 22.65
C ALA A 212 -22.69 1.09 22.76
N HIS A 213 -22.76 0.23 21.73
CA HIS A 213 -22.12 -1.07 21.76
C HIS A 213 -20.58 -0.92 21.74
N PRO A 214 -19.84 -1.70 22.58
CA PRO A 214 -18.38 -1.66 22.58
C PRO A 214 -17.77 -2.04 21.23
N VAL A 215 -17.00 -1.13 20.63
CA VAL A 215 -16.34 -1.31 19.33
C VAL A 215 -14.89 -0.89 19.45
N MET A 216 -13.98 -1.69 18.89
CA MET A 216 -12.59 -1.31 18.64
C MET A 216 -12.37 -1.14 17.14
N ILE A 217 -11.68 -0.05 16.75
CA ILE A 217 -11.43 0.29 15.35
C ILE A 217 -9.94 0.13 15.06
N PHE A 218 -9.64 -0.57 13.98
CA PHE A 218 -8.28 -0.86 13.55
C PHE A 218 -8.02 -0.33 12.14
N ASP A 219 -6.83 0.17 11.90
CA ASP A 219 -6.35 0.53 10.57
C ASP A 219 -5.71 -0.64 9.83
N SER A 220 -5.38 -1.71 10.55
CA SER A 220 -4.79 -2.94 10.03
C SER A 220 -5.61 -4.16 10.43
N SER A 221 -6.02 -4.96 9.43
CA SER A 221 -6.69 -6.24 9.68
C SER A 221 -5.79 -7.24 10.39
N LEU A 222 -4.46 -7.14 10.24
CA LEU A 222 -3.52 -7.99 10.98
C LEU A 222 -3.60 -7.72 12.48
N THR A 223 -3.50 -6.45 12.88
CA THR A 223 -3.61 -6.06 14.30
C THR A 223 -4.99 -6.37 14.85
N MET A 224 -6.04 -6.21 14.05
CA MET A 224 -7.40 -6.57 14.43
C MET A 224 -7.53 -8.09 14.72
N ILE A 225 -6.94 -8.93 13.89
CA ILE A 225 -6.95 -10.39 14.09
C ILE A 225 -6.08 -10.80 15.29
N GLU A 226 -4.94 -10.15 15.51
CA GLU A 226 -4.16 -10.36 16.75
C GLU A 226 -4.99 -10.06 18.00
N ALA A 227 -5.76 -8.96 18.00
CA ALA A 227 -6.69 -8.65 19.09
C ALA A 227 -7.77 -9.74 19.28
N ALA A 228 -8.31 -10.29 18.19
CA ALA A 228 -9.26 -11.39 18.24
C ALA A 228 -8.64 -12.68 18.80
N LEU A 229 -7.41 -13.02 18.43
CA LEU A 229 -6.65 -14.16 18.97
C LEU A 229 -6.43 -14.03 20.47
N LEU A 230 -6.14 -12.82 20.95
CA LEU A 230 -5.96 -12.50 22.37
C LEU A 230 -7.27 -12.42 23.15
N GLY A 231 -8.44 -12.58 22.50
CA GLY A 231 -9.74 -12.58 23.15
C GLY A 231 -10.34 -11.21 23.40
N ALA A 232 -9.81 -10.16 22.75
CA ALA A 232 -10.35 -8.79 22.90
C ALA A 232 -11.75 -8.61 22.28
N GLY A 233 -12.19 -9.54 21.42
CA GLY A 233 -13.50 -9.49 20.78
C GLY A 233 -13.61 -10.36 19.54
N ILE A 234 -14.61 -10.05 18.71
CA ILE A 234 -14.90 -10.74 17.45
C ILE A 234 -14.52 -9.82 16.28
N ALA A 235 -13.65 -10.27 15.39
CA ALA A 235 -13.25 -9.52 14.20
C ALA A 235 -14.10 -9.90 13.00
N LEU A 236 -14.47 -8.91 12.16
CA LEU A 236 -15.06 -9.16 10.86
C LEU A 236 -13.96 -9.02 9.80
N ALA A 237 -13.54 -10.15 9.20
CA ALA A 237 -12.35 -10.19 8.37
C ALA A 237 -12.46 -11.19 7.19
N PRO A 238 -11.63 -11.01 6.13
CA PRO A 238 -11.60 -11.94 5.01
C PRO A 238 -11.07 -13.31 5.42
N VAL A 239 -11.91 -14.34 5.33
CA VAL A 239 -11.61 -15.72 5.78
C VAL A 239 -10.38 -16.28 5.07
N ARG A 240 -10.29 -16.11 3.75
CA ARG A 240 -9.21 -16.64 2.92
C ARG A 240 -7.81 -16.19 3.38
N ILE A 241 -7.70 -14.98 3.86
CA ILE A 241 -6.42 -14.39 4.33
C ILE A 241 -5.91 -15.11 5.58
N PHE A 242 -6.81 -15.47 6.47
CA PHE A 242 -6.48 -16.03 7.79
C PHE A 242 -6.70 -17.54 7.86
N ASN A 243 -6.79 -18.21 6.70
CA ASN A 243 -7.03 -19.64 6.61
C ASN A 243 -6.00 -20.48 7.38
N HIS A 244 -4.74 -20.06 7.42
CA HIS A 244 -3.68 -20.74 8.20
C HIS A 244 -3.95 -20.70 9.71
N LEU A 245 -4.61 -19.66 10.24
CA LEU A 245 -5.02 -19.56 11.63
C LEU A 245 -6.27 -20.40 11.91
N LEU A 246 -7.16 -20.53 10.94
CA LEU A 246 -8.34 -21.39 11.03
C LEU A 246 -7.93 -22.88 10.99
N GLN A 247 -7.03 -23.26 10.09
CA GLN A 247 -6.52 -24.64 10.01
C GLN A 247 -5.73 -25.05 11.26
N SER A 248 -5.04 -24.12 11.91
CA SER A 248 -4.35 -24.36 13.17
C SER A 248 -5.24 -24.22 14.42
N GLU A 249 -6.54 -24.04 14.24
CA GLU A 249 -7.54 -23.87 15.29
C GLU A 249 -7.26 -22.71 16.28
N LYS A 250 -6.35 -21.79 15.92
CA LYS A 250 -6.08 -20.59 16.70
C LYS A 250 -7.20 -19.56 16.56
N LEU A 251 -7.82 -19.50 15.37
CA LEU A 251 -9.06 -18.79 15.12
C LEU A 251 -10.17 -19.76 14.77
N VAL A 252 -11.39 -19.35 15.05
CA VAL A 252 -12.63 -20.05 14.69
C VAL A 252 -13.52 -19.10 13.92
N ARG A 253 -14.18 -19.62 12.89
CA ARG A 253 -15.27 -18.99 12.18
C ARG A 253 -16.58 -19.53 12.75
N PRO A 254 -17.24 -18.81 13.67
CA PRO A 254 -18.42 -19.34 14.36
C PRO A 254 -19.66 -19.44 13.47
N PHE A 255 -19.73 -18.65 12.41
CA PHE A 255 -20.87 -18.61 11.49
C PHE A 255 -20.42 -18.69 10.04
N ALA A 256 -21.13 -19.45 9.21
CA ALA A 256 -20.80 -19.64 7.79
C ALA A 256 -21.14 -18.40 6.92
N ALA A 257 -21.97 -17.49 7.43
CA ALA A 257 -22.40 -16.31 6.69
C ALA A 257 -21.23 -15.38 6.35
N GLU A 258 -21.25 -14.86 5.13
CA GLU A 258 -20.26 -13.93 4.60
C GLU A 258 -20.98 -12.71 4.01
N ILE A 259 -20.30 -11.57 4.05
CA ILE A 259 -20.72 -10.38 3.31
C ILE A 259 -19.62 -9.96 2.33
N ASP A 260 -20.04 -9.52 1.15
CA ASP A 260 -19.13 -8.99 0.15
C ASP A 260 -19.01 -7.47 0.28
N LEU A 261 -17.86 -7.01 0.74
CA LEU A 261 -17.52 -5.58 0.83
C LEU A 261 -16.35 -5.22 -0.09
N GLY A 262 -15.97 -6.12 -1.00
CA GLY A 262 -14.92 -5.92 -1.97
C GLY A 262 -13.92 -7.08 -2.05
N GLY A 263 -12.84 -6.83 -2.81
CA GLY A 263 -11.80 -7.81 -3.06
C GLY A 263 -10.41 -7.19 -2.98
N TYR A 264 -9.41 -8.00 -3.29
CA TYR A 264 -8.05 -7.55 -3.49
C TYR A 264 -7.80 -7.27 -4.96
N TRP A 265 -7.17 -6.14 -5.22
CA TRP A 265 -6.93 -5.61 -6.55
C TRP A 265 -5.48 -5.24 -6.73
N LEU A 266 -4.91 -5.63 -7.87
CA LEU A 266 -3.65 -5.10 -8.35
C LEU A 266 -3.92 -3.79 -9.08
N THR A 267 -3.28 -2.70 -8.65
CA THR A 267 -3.48 -1.38 -9.23
C THR A 267 -2.15 -0.78 -9.66
N ARG A 268 -2.15 -0.01 -10.75
CA ARG A 268 -1.03 0.81 -11.23
C ARG A 268 -1.53 2.16 -11.70
N LEU A 269 -0.66 3.16 -11.75
CA LEU A 269 -1.00 4.46 -12.35
C LEU A 269 -1.16 4.30 -13.86
N GLN A 270 -2.20 4.90 -14.43
CA GLN A 270 -2.43 4.89 -15.89
C GLN A 270 -1.28 5.56 -16.66
N SER A 271 -0.63 6.54 -16.06
CA SER A 271 0.52 7.25 -16.66
C SER A 271 1.81 6.43 -16.67
N ARG A 272 1.88 5.32 -15.91
CA ARG A 272 3.09 4.50 -15.80
C ARG A 272 3.08 3.40 -16.86
N PRO A 273 4.04 3.38 -17.79
CA PRO A 273 4.13 2.30 -18.77
C PRO A 273 4.48 0.98 -18.08
N GLU A 274 3.90 -0.10 -18.55
CA GLU A 274 4.17 -1.43 -18.01
C GLU A 274 5.56 -1.93 -18.44
N SER A 275 6.36 -2.41 -17.48
CA SER A 275 7.66 -2.99 -17.74
C SER A 275 7.57 -4.52 -17.86
N THR A 276 8.66 -5.18 -18.31
CA THR A 276 8.71 -6.63 -18.40
C THR A 276 8.53 -7.30 -17.03
N ALA A 277 9.14 -6.76 -15.98
CA ALA A 277 8.96 -7.26 -14.61
C ALA A 277 7.52 -7.05 -14.12
N MET A 278 6.88 -5.95 -14.46
CA MET A 278 5.47 -5.70 -14.14
C MET A 278 4.55 -6.74 -14.80
N THR A 279 4.73 -7.00 -16.10
CA THR A 279 3.95 -8.02 -16.84
C THR A 279 4.17 -9.41 -16.26
N ALA A 280 5.42 -9.77 -15.93
CA ALA A 280 5.74 -11.05 -15.31
C ALA A 280 5.08 -11.24 -13.95
N PHE A 281 5.13 -10.21 -13.10
CA PHE A 281 4.52 -10.23 -11.77
C PHE A 281 2.99 -10.30 -11.84
N SER A 282 2.36 -9.45 -12.65
CA SER A 282 0.89 -9.45 -12.80
C SER A 282 0.39 -10.79 -13.33
N GLY A 283 1.05 -11.33 -14.35
CA GLY A 283 0.71 -12.65 -14.91
C GLY A 283 0.86 -13.78 -13.89
N TRP A 284 1.98 -13.80 -13.13
CA TRP A 284 2.18 -14.77 -12.06
C TRP A 284 1.12 -14.63 -10.95
N LEU A 285 0.84 -13.41 -10.51
CA LEU A 285 -0.12 -13.12 -9.46
C LEU A 285 -1.53 -13.59 -9.86
N MET A 286 -1.97 -13.26 -11.07
CA MET A 286 -3.29 -13.67 -11.57
C MET A 286 -3.40 -15.19 -11.68
N ASN A 287 -2.40 -15.86 -12.26
CA ASN A 287 -2.39 -17.31 -12.36
C ASN A 287 -2.40 -18.01 -11.00
N THR A 288 -1.83 -17.36 -9.97
CA THR A 288 -1.75 -17.94 -8.61
C THR A 288 -3.06 -17.81 -7.83
N PHE A 289 -3.84 -16.74 -8.07
CA PHE A 289 -4.96 -16.39 -7.20
C PHE A 289 -6.34 -16.40 -7.87
N LEU A 290 -6.42 -16.39 -9.20
CA LEU A 290 -7.71 -16.50 -9.89
C LEU A 290 -8.37 -17.87 -9.63
N PRO A 291 -9.70 -17.92 -9.41
CA PRO A 291 -10.44 -19.17 -9.28
C PRO A 291 -10.35 -19.96 -10.58
N GLY A 292 -9.75 -21.15 -10.54
CA GLY A 292 -9.65 -22.05 -11.70
C GLY A 292 -8.25 -22.48 -12.10
N ALA A 293 -7.22 -22.06 -11.36
CA ALA A 293 -5.81 -22.43 -11.62
C ALA A 293 -5.33 -23.69 -10.82
N HIS A 294 -6.26 -24.60 -10.48
CA HIS A 294 -5.93 -25.93 -9.91
C HIS A 294 -6.84 -27.01 -10.47
#